data_4d7d247292f56127c491aaa1a360757e
#
_entry.id   4d7d247292f56127c491aaa1a360757e
#
_cell.length_a   1.000
_cell.length_b   1.000
_cell.length_c   1.000
_cell.angle_alpha   90.00
_cell.angle_beta   90.00
_cell.angle_gamma   90.00
#
_symmetry.space_group_name_H-M   'P 1'
#
loop_
_entity.id
_entity.type
_entity.pdbx_description
1 polymer ?
#
loop_
_entity_poly.entity_id
_entity_poly.type
_entity_poly.pdbx_seq_one_letter_code
_entity_poly.pdbx_strand_id
1 'polypeptide(L)'
;GSSVRPFRMYNALVNLGYDVKLLEGQQNRRKERQAKVKEIINWLDENKPDICYVEPPSGPFFNQIDISLLKKVHNMGVPIGLFYRDFYWRFSKWAWKGTPLWKQSILKMMHRRDLAAFKKYCDVVYFPSQECTKVLADVKFKEIGILPPGCNEPKGGVKLGAREIFYAGG
;
A
#
# COMPACT_ATOMS: atom_id res chain seq x y z
N GLY A 1 1.70 7.15 -11.65
CA GLY A 1 0.77 6.12 -11.28
C GLY A 1 0.58 5.82 -9.81
N SER A 2 1.64 5.81 -8.98
CA SER A 2 1.54 5.32 -7.58
C SER A 2 0.74 6.24 -6.62
N SER A 3 0.58 7.51 -6.93
CA SER A 3 -0.17 8.48 -6.09
C SER A 3 -1.65 8.56 -6.42
N VAL A 4 -2.09 8.10 -7.58
CA VAL A 4 -3.48 8.26 -8.04
C VAL A 4 -4.47 7.44 -7.20
N ARG A 5 -4.13 6.18 -6.87
CA ARG A 5 -5.02 5.29 -6.14
C ARG A 5 -5.28 5.76 -4.70
N PRO A 6 -4.27 6.11 -3.88
CA PRO A 6 -4.51 6.59 -2.52
C PRO A 6 -5.46 7.79 -2.46
N PHE A 7 -5.31 8.76 -3.37
CA PHE A 7 -6.21 9.90 -3.46
C PHE A 7 -7.62 9.54 -3.88
N ARG A 8 -7.78 8.59 -4.81
CA ARG A 8 -9.11 8.12 -5.21
C ARG A 8 -9.80 7.37 -4.07
N MET A 9 -9.08 6.56 -3.32
CA MET A 9 -9.61 5.89 -2.13
C MET A 9 -10.03 6.90 -1.06
N TYR A 10 -9.17 7.88 -0.77
CA TYR A 10 -9.49 8.97 0.14
C TYR A 10 -10.78 9.69 -0.27
N ASN A 11 -10.86 10.15 -1.53
CA ASN A 11 -12.02 10.86 -2.03
C ASN A 11 -13.29 9.98 -2.02
N ALA A 12 -13.17 8.69 -2.34
CA ALA A 12 -14.29 7.76 -2.31
C ALA A 12 -14.84 7.60 -0.88
N LEU A 13 -13.96 7.46 0.10
CA LEU A 13 -14.38 7.35 1.52
C LEU A 13 -15.03 8.63 2.01
N VAL A 14 -14.46 9.80 1.69
CA VAL A 14 -15.07 11.11 2.03
C VAL A 14 -16.44 11.27 1.37
N ASN A 15 -16.58 10.91 0.09
CA ASN A 15 -17.86 11.00 -0.63
C ASN A 15 -18.92 10.04 -0.07
N LEU A 16 -18.50 8.95 0.57
CA LEU A 16 -19.38 8.02 1.29
C LEU A 16 -19.75 8.52 2.70
N GLY A 17 -19.26 9.69 3.11
CA GLY A 17 -19.58 10.31 4.38
C GLY A 17 -18.70 9.90 5.56
N TYR A 18 -17.58 9.21 5.31
CA TYR A 18 -16.62 8.88 6.37
C TYR A 18 -15.76 10.10 6.74
N ASP A 19 -15.44 10.25 8.03
CA ASP A 19 -14.39 11.14 8.51
C ASP A 19 -13.02 10.46 8.29
N VAL A 20 -12.16 11.05 7.45
CA VAL A 20 -10.92 10.41 7.00
C VAL A 20 -9.71 11.25 7.36
N LYS A 21 -8.88 10.77 8.27
CA LYS A 21 -7.56 11.34 8.53
C LYS A 21 -6.53 10.75 7.57
N LEU A 22 -6.01 11.55 6.64
CA LEU A 22 -5.05 11.13 5.62
C LEU A 22 -3.61 11.38 6.06
N LEU A 23 -2.77 10.34 5.95
CA LEU A 23 -1.32 10.46 6.03
C LEU A 23 -0.69 10.19 4.66
N GLU A 24 -0.17 11.21 4.04
CA GLU A 24 0.59 11.13 2.79
C GLU A 24 2.02 11.66 2.95
N GLY A 25 2.87 11.41 1.96
CA GLY A 25 4.20 12.00 1.89
C GLY A 25 5.24 11.05 1.30
N GLN A 26 6.33 11.65 0.83
CA GLN A 26 7.42 10.92 0.18
C GLN A 26 8.37 10.29 1.20
N GLN A 27 8.76 9.04 0.97
CA GLN A 27 9.68 8.30 1.86
C GLN A 27 11.10 8.88 1.88
N ASN A 28 11.55 9.51 0.79
CA ASN A 28 12.88 10.12 0.69
C ASN A 28 12.99 11.47 1.41
N ARG A 29 11.87 12.11 1.75
CA ARG A 29 11.83 13.34 2.55
C ARG A 29 11.72 13.01 4.05
N ARG A 30 12.78 12.41 4.60
CA ARG A 30 12.76 11.80 5.93
C ARG A 30 12.25 12.72 7.05
N LYS A 31 12.73 13.96 7.12
CA LYS A 31 12.32 14.90 8.18
C LYS A 31 10.84 15.27 8.09
N GLU A 32 10.37 15.57 6.88
CA GLU A 32 8.97 15.90 6.61
C GLU A 32 8.06 14.69 6.92
N ARG A 33 8.46 13.49 6.48
CA ARG A 33 7.73 12.25 6.79
C ARG A 33 7.63 11.99 8.27
N GLN A 34 8.73 12.16 9.01
CA GLN A 34 8.75 11.98 10.46
C GLN A 34 7.83 12.98 11.18
N ALA A 35 7.80 14.24 10.73
CA ALA A 35 6.92 15.26 11.31
C ALA A 35 5.44 14.89 11.11
N LYS A 36 5.05 14.54 9.87
CA LYS A 36 3.68 14.13 9.55
C LYS A 36 3.25 12.87 10.32
N VAL A 37 4.12 11.87 10.43
CA VAL A 37 3.80 10.67 11.21
C VAL A 37 3.65 10.98 12.70
N LYS A 38 4.49 11.86 13.26
CA LYS A 38 4.32 12.31 14.65
C LYS A 38 3.00 13.02 14.87
N GLU A 39 2.58 13.88 13.94
CA GLU A 39 1.28 14.53 13.98
C GLU A 39 0.13 13.50 14.06
N ILE A 40 0.19 12.45 13.22
CA ILE A 40 -0.80 11.38 13.27
C ILE A 40 -0.73 10.60 14.58
N ILE A 41 0.47 10.33 15.09
CA ILE A 41 0.64 9.64 16.38
C ILE A 41 -0.01 10.44 17.52
N ASN A 42 0.20 11.75 17.55
CA ASN A 42 -0.41 12.63 18.55
C ASN A 42 -1.95 12.67 18.40
N TRP A 43 -2.44 12.76 17.16
CA TRP A 43 -3.87 12.70 16.90
C TRP A 43 -4.50 11.39 17.40
N LEU A 44 -3.81 10.25 17.23
CA LEU A 44 -4.25 8.94 17.72
C LEU A 44 -4.27 8.82 19.25
N ASP A 45 -3.59 9.69 19.98
CA ASP A 45 -3.64 9.68 21.46
C ASP A 45 -5.01 10.16 21.97
N GLU A 46 -5.71 10.97 21.19
CA GLU A 46 -7.05 11.50 21.52
C GLU A 46 -8.17 10.88 20.67
N ASN A 47 -7.82 10.17 19.60
CA ASN A 47 -8.77 9.66 18.62
C ASN A 47 -8.51 8.19 18.33
N LYS A 48 -9.54 7.36 18.36
CA LYS A 48 -9.48 5.96 17.93
C LYS A 48 -10.28 5.79 16.64
N PRO A 49 -9.66 5.60 15.48
CA PRO A 49 -10.39 5.31 14.26
C PRO A 49 -11.01 3.91 14.28
N ASP A 50 -12.10 3.70 13.54
CA ASP A 50 -12.74 2.40 13.40
C ASP A 50 -11.95 1.43 12.55
N ILE A 51 -11.27 1.94 11.51
CA ILE A 51 -10.42 1.17 10.59
C ILE A 51 -9.19 1.97 10.16
N CYS A 52 -8.15 1.26 9.76
CA CYS A 52 -6.97 1.85 9.12
C CYS A 52 -6.75 1.17 7.76
N TYR A 53 -6.65 1.97 6.69
CA TYR A 53 -6.30 1.48 5.35
C TYR A 53 -4.90 1.96 4.96
N VAL A 54 -4.07 1.06 4.47
CA VAL A 54 -2.65 1.32 4.17
C VAL A 54 -2.32 0.95 2.73
N GLU A 55 -1.73 1.89 2.00
CA GLU A 55 -1.04 1.61 0.74
C GLU A 55 0.47 1.89 0.92
N PRO A 56 1.30 0.84 1.04
CA PRO A 56 2.73 1.02 1.18
C PRO A 56 3.34 1.61 -0.10
N PRO A 57 4.52 2.28 0.00
CA PRO A 57 5.24 2.76 -1.17
C PRO A 57 5.69 1.60 -2.06
N SER A 58 6.04 1.89 -3.32
CA SER A 58 6.56 0.88 -4.26
C SER A 58 7.91 0.28 -3.83
N GLY A 59 8.69 1.01 -3.03
CA GLY A 59 9.89 0.50 -2.37
C GLY A 59 9.61 0.09 -0.91
N PRO A 60 10.63 -0.37 -0.17
CA PRO A 60 10.48 -0.65 1.23
C PRO A 60 10.27 0.63 2.05
N PHE A 61 9.72 0.52 3.25
CA PHE A 61 9.69 1.63 4.20
C PHE A 61 11.10 2.01 4.60
N PHE A 62 11.56 3.18 4.15
CA PHE A 62 12.86 3.71 4.54
C PHE A 62 12.88 4.29 5.96
N ASN A 63 11.71 4.66 6.47
CA ASN A 63 11.57 5.26 7.80
C ASN A 63 10.94 4.25 8.77
N GLN A 64 11.69 3.92 9.84
CA GLN A 64 11.20 3.02 10.89
C GLN A 64 9.94 3.55 11.58
N ILE A 65 9.72 4.86 11.56
CA ILE A 65 8.55 5.49 12.18
C ILE A 65 7.23 5.05 11.53
N ASP A 66 7.24 4.68 10.24
CA ASP A 66 6.04 4.15 9.55
C ASP A 66 5.62 2.80 10.14
N ILE A 67 6.60 1.93 10.44
CA ILE A 67 6.33 0.64 11.10
C ILE A 67 5.88 0.86 12.55
N SER A 68 6.44 1.86 13.23
CA SER A 68 6.00 2.22 14.59
C SER A 68 4.56 2.70 14.62
N LEU A 69 4.11 3.43 13.58
CA LEU A 69 2.73 3.84 13.43
C LEU A 69 1.79 2.62 13.23
N LEU A 70 2.15 1.68 12.36
CA LEU A 70 1.38 0.44 12.19
C LEU A 70 1.25 -0.32 13.52
N LYS A 71 2.36 -0.43 14.27
CA LYS A 71 2.35 -1.06 15.60
C LYS A 71 1.43 -0.32 16.57
N LYS A 72 1.44 1.02 16.58
CA LYS A 72 0.56 1.83 17.47
C LYS A 72 -0.90 1.57 17.14
N VAL A 73 -1.30 1.68 15.89
CA VAL A 73 -2.68 1.45 15.43
C VAL A 73 -3.13 0.03 15.79
N HIS A 74 -2.30 -0.97 15.53
CA HIS A 74 -2.57 -2.37 15.91
C HIS A 74 -2.79 -2.53 17.42
N ASN A 75 -1.93 -1.93 18.25
CA ASN A 75 -2.02 -2.02 19.72
C ASN A 75 -3.27 -1.32 20.28
N MET A 76 -3.86 -0.37 19.54
CA MET A 76 -5.13 0.26 19.86
C MET A 76 -6.33 -0.65 19.55
N GLY A 77 -6.10 -1.83 18.96
CA GLY A 77 -7.17 -2.73 18.52
C GLY A 77 -7.96 -2.20 17.32
N VAL A 78 -7.33 -1.37 16.48
CA VAL A 78 -7.93 -0.87 15.24
C VAL A 78 -7.61 -1.84 14.12
N PRO A 79 -8.61 -2.37 13.38
CA PRO A 79 -8.38 -3.25 12.24
C PRO A 79 -7.57 -2.55 11.14
N ILE A 80 -6.54 -3.24 10.61
CA ILE A 80 -5.67 -2.71 9.57
C ILE A 80 -5.81 -3.53 8.30
N GLY A 81 -6.33 -2.90 7.23
CA GLY A 81 -6.30 -3.42 5.87
C GLY A 81 -5.15 -2.81 5.07
N LEU A 82 -4.33 -3.65 4.45
CA LEU A 82 -3.17 -3.21 3.66
C LEU A 82 -3.30 -3.67 2.21
N PHE A 83 -3.17 -2.75 1.26
CA PHE A 83 -3.15 -3.10 -0.17
C PHE A 83 -1.72 -3.22 -0.67
N TYR A 84 -1.24 -4.45 -0.89
CA TYR A 84 0.11 -4.74 -1.32
C TYR A 84 0.15 -5.09 -2.81
N ARG A 85 0.81 -4.26 -3.61
CA ARG A 85 0.85 -4.39 -5.08
C ARG A 85 2.27 -4.51 -5.65
N ASP A 86 3.27 -3.92 -4.99
CA ASP A 86 4.61 -3.76 -5.55
C ASP A 86 5.58 -4.81 -5.01
N PHE A 87 5.44 -6.05 -5.48
CA PHE A 87 6.27 -7.21 -5.08
C PHE A 87 7.24 -7.68 -6.18
N TYR A 88 7.49 -6.86 -7.21
CA TYR A 88 8.42 -7.15 -8.32
C TYR A 88 9.84 -7.48 -7.83
N TRP A 89 10.26 -6.92 -6.72
CA TRP A 89 11.54 -7.19 -6.10
C TRP A 89 11.79 -8.67 -5.81
N ARG A 90 10.73 -9.47 -5.75
CA ARG A 90 10.79 -10.86 -5.36
C ARG A 90 11.10 -11.80 -6.53
N PHE A 91 10.59 -11.51 -7.70
CA PHE A 91 10.69 -12.41 -8.86
C PHE A 91 11.33 -11.77 -10.09
N SER A 92 11.33 -10.46 -10.22
CA SER A 92 11.77 -9.79 -11.43
C SER A 92 13.26 -9.45 -11.38
N LYS A 93 14.04 -10.06 -12.28
CA LYS A 93 15.43 -9.66 -12.50
C LYS A 93 15.51 -8.20 -12.99
N TRP A 94 14.50 -7.75 -13.71
CA TRP A 94 14.38 -6.39 -14.20
C TRP A 94 14.32 -5.37 -13.07
N ALA A 95 13.65 -5.67 -11.96
CA ALA A 95 13.56 -4.78 -10.81
C ALA A 95 14.94 -4.44 -10.20
N TRP A 96 15.97 -5.25 -10.50
CA TRP A 96 17.32 -5.09 -9.97
C TRP A 96 18.33 -4.64 -11.01
N LYS A 97 17.90 -4.41 -12.28
CA LYS A 97 18.79 -3.98 -13.36
C LYS A 97 19.51 -2.68 -12.98
N GLY A 98 20.84 -2.68 -13.10
CA GLY A 98 21.67 -1.52 -12.73
C GLY A 98 21.87 -1.28 -11.23
N THR A 99 21.29 -2.11 -10.36
CA THR A 99 21.47 -1.99 -8.91
C THR A 99 22.62 -2.87 -8.43
N PRO A 100 23.65 -2.35 -7.74
CA PRO A 100 24.75 -3.14 -7.18
C PRO A 100 24.25 -4.24 -6.22
N LEU A 101 24.92 -5.39 -6.18
CA LEU A 101 24.50 -6.56 -5.38
C LEU A 101 24.35 -6.24 -3.89
N TRP A 102 25.28 -5.48 -3.30
CA TRP A 102 25.19 -5.07 -1.90
C TRP A 102 23.92 -4.26 -1.60
N LYS A 103 23.56 -3.34 -2.51
CA LYS A 103 22.35 -2.53 -2.40
C LYS A 103 21.11 -3.38 -2.57
N GLN A 104 21.11 -4.35 -3.49
CA GLN A 104 20.01 -5.32 -3.63
C GLN A 104 19.79 -6.08 -2.32
N SER A 105 20.86 -6.54 -1.66
CA SER A 105 20.79 -7.28 -0.41
C SER A 105 20.15 -6.45 0.71
N ILE A 106 20.55 -5.17 0.84
CA ILE A 106 19.95 -4.24 1.80
C ILE A 106 18.46 -4.04 1.53
N LEU A 107 18.10 -3.73 0.27
CA LEU A 107 16.70 -3.50 -0.09
C LEU A 107 15.84 -4.74 0.11
N LYS A 108 16.33 -5.94 -0.23
CA LYS A 108 15.64 -7.21 0.03
C LYS A 108 15.44 -7.45 1.52
N MET A 109 16.43 -7.13 2.34
CA MET A 109 16.31 -7.21 3.81
C MET A 109 15.22 -6.25 4.33
N MET A 110 15.18 -5.01 3.83
CA MET A 110 14.15 -4.03 4.20
C MET A 110 12.76 -4.51 3.79
N HIS A 111 12.58 -5.03 2.58
CA HIS A 111 11.30 -5.61 2.14
C HIS A 111 10.86 -6.79 3.03
N ARG A 112 11.80 -7.67 3.42
CA ARG A 112 11.49 -8.78 4.35
C ARG A 112 11.07 -8.28 5.73
N ARG A 113 11.71 -7.23 6.23
CA ARG A 113 11.31 -6.56 7.48
C ARG A 113 9.89 -6.01 7.37
N ASP A 114 9.56 -5.37 6.26
CA ASP A 114 8.24 -4.81 6.03
C ASP A 114 7.17 -5.91 5.94
N LEU A 115 7.45 -7.01 5.22
CA LEU A 115 6.56 -8.18 5.18
C LEU A 115 6.34 -8.79 6.58
N ALA A 116 7.38 -8.85 7.41
CA ALA A 116 7.26 -9.30 8.79
C ALA A 116 6.36 -8.38 9.62
N ALA A 117 6.47 -7.05 9.43
CA ALA A 117 5.60 -6.07 10.07
C ALA A 117 4.14 -6.18 9.57
N PHE A 118 3.92 -6.33 8.27
CA PHE A 118 2.59 -6.51 7.70
C PHE A 118 1.92 -7.79 8.21
N LYS A 119 2.65 -8.91 8.20
CA LYS A 119 2.17 -10.18 8.79
C LYS A 119 1.77 -10.03 10.25
N LYS A 120 2.50 -9.23 11.02
CA LYS A 120 2.30 -9.09 12.46
C LYS A 120 1.15 -8.12 12.79
N TYR A 121 1.08 -7.00 12.10
CA TYR A 121 0.22 -5.88 12.48
C TYR A 121 -1.02 -5.71 11.63
N CYS A 122 -1.03 -6.17 10.36
CA CYS A 122 -2.19 -6.05 9.50
C CYS A 122 -3.13 -7.24 9.69
N ASP A 123 -4.43 -6.98 9.66
CA ASP A 123 -5.46 -7.99 9.81
C ASP A 123 -5.80 -8.61 8.46
N VAL A 124 -5.91 -7.79 7.41
CA VAL A 124 -6.13 -8.25 6.03
C VAL A 124 -5.08 -7.65 5.11
N VAL A 125 -4.49 -8.48 4.23
CA VAL A 125 -3.62 -8.00 3.15
C VAL A 125 -4.29 -8.23 1.82
N TYR A 126 -4.59 -7.15 1.12
CA TYR A 126 -5.25 -7.17 -0.18
C TYR A 126 -4.22 -7.22 -1.32
N PHE A 127 -4.49 -8.04 -2.32
CA PHE A 127 -3.74 -8.14 -3.56
C PHE A 127 -4.58 -7.71 -4.77
N PRO A 128 -3.95 -7.22 -5.86
CA PRO A 128 -4.67 -6.83 -7.07
C PRO A 128 -5.41 -7.98 -7.76
N SER A 129 -4.92 -9.21 -7.64
CA SER A 129 -5.50 -10.42 -8.24
C SER A 129 -5.09 -11.67 -7.48
N GLN A 130 -5.79 -12.77 -7.74
CA GLN A 130 -5.47 -14.08 -7.20
C GLN A 130 -4.05 -14.56 -7.58
N GLU A 131 -3.59 -14.24 -8.81
CA GLU A 131 -2.25 -14.60 -9.25
C GLU A 131 -1.16 -13.91 -8.42
N CYS A 132 -1.42 -12.69 -7.98
CA CYS A 132 -0.49 -11.94 -7.13
C CYS A 132 -0.24 -12.61 -5.79
N THR A 133 -1.20 -13.33 -5.23
CA THR A 133 -1.04 -14.02 -3.93
C THR A 133 -0.01 -15.14 -4.01
N LYS A 134 0.12 -15.79 -5.17
CA LYS A 134 1.06 -16.90 -5.40
C LYS A 134 2.52 -16.47 -5.25
N VAL A 135 2.83 -15.21 -5.55
CA VAL A 135 4.20 -14.66 -5.42
C VAL A 135 4.67 -14.60 -3.96
N LEU A 136 3.74 -14.53 -3.02
CA LEU A 136 4.00 -14.45 -1.58
C LEU A 136 3.39 -15.62 -0.81
N ALA A 137 3.19 -16.77 -1.46
CA ALA A 137 2.58 -17.96 -0.86
C ALA A 137 3.34 -18.49 0.38
N ASP A 138 4.64 -18.19 0.48
CA ASP A 138 5.47 -18.53 1.65
C ASP A 138 5.27 -17.56 2.83
N VAL A 139 4.60 -16.42 2.62
CA VAL A 139 4.28 -15.47 3.68
C VAL A 139 2.86 -15.72 4.19
N LYS A 140 2.75 -16.27 5.38
CA LYS A 140 1.45 -16.55 6.00
C LYS A 140 0.90 -15.26 6.64
N PHE A 141 0.08 -14.51 5.91
CA PHE A 141 -0.70 -13.40 6.45
C PHE A 141 -1.88 -13.91 7.28
N LYS A 142 -2.48 -13.08 8.15
CA LYS A 142 -3.66 -13.46 8.94
C LYS A 142 -4.86 -13.73 8.02
N GLU A 143 -5.12 -12.79 7.12
CA GLU A 143 -6.16 -12.90 6.11
C GLU A 143 -5.68 -12.30 4.78
N ILE A 144 -6.13 -12.86 3.66
CA ILE A 144 -5.81 -12.39 2.30
C ILE A 144 -7.13 -12.06 1.60
N GLY A 145 -7.20 -10.84 1.07
CA GLY A 145 -8.30 -10.38 0.23
C GLY A 145 -7.84 -10.07 -1.19
N ILE A 146 -8.78 -10.06 -2.13
CA ILE A 146 -8.55 -9.59 -3.50
C ILE A 146 -9.27 -8.27 -3.67
N LEU A 147 -8.51 -7.25 -4.07
CA LEU A 147 -9.01 -5.91 -4.33
C LEU A 147 -8.54 -5.46 -5.72
N PRO A 148 -9.29 -5.75 -6.78
CA PRO A 148 -8.92 -5.36 -8.14
C PRO A 148 -8.77 -3.85 -8.29
N PRO A 149 -7.92 -3.38 -9.23
CA PRO A 149 -7.86 -1.96 -9.54
C PRO A 149 -9.22 -1.49 -10.08
N GLY A 150 -9.77 -0.46 -9.44
CA GLY A 150 -11.00 0.19 -9.90
C GLY A 150 -10.72 1.16 -11.05
N CYS A 151 -11.74 1.43 -11.86
CA CYS A 151 -11.75 2.51 -12.85
C CYS A 151 -12.96 3.42 -12.60
N ASN A 152 -12.91 4.62 -13.18
CA ASN A 152 -14.11 5.44 -13.24
C ASN A 152 -15.10 4.82 -14.24
N GLU A 153 -16.37 5.04 -14.01
CA GLU A 153 -17.36 4.72 -15.04
C GLU A 153 -17.03 5.45 -16.35
N PRO A 154 -17.11 4.76 -17.49
CA PRO A 154 -16.83 5.39 -18.78
C PRO A 154 -17.81 6.55 -19.00
N LYS A 155 -17.28 7.73 -19.28
CA LYS A 155 -18.10 8.88 -19.70
C LYS A 155 -18.52 8.67 -21.14
N GLY A 156 -19.76 8.26 -21.35
CA GLY A 156 -20.35 7.99 -22.67
C GLY A 156 -20.72 6.53 -22.85
N GLY A 157 -21.69 6.28 -23.71
CA GLY A 157 -22.16 4.92 -24.00
C GLY A 157 -21.07 4.05 -24.62
N VAL A 158 -21.00 2.81 -24.19
CA VAL A 158 -20.16 1.80 -24.84
C VAL A 158 -20.73 1.53 -26.22
N LYS A 159 -19.99 1.81 -27.28
CA LYS A 159 -20.34 1.37 -28.62
C LYS A 159 -20.10 -0.15 -28.72
N LEU A 160 -21.15 -0.92 -28.50
CA LEU A 160 -21.14 -2.36 -28.77
C LEU A 160 -20.94 -2.56 -30.27
N GLY A 161 -19.94 -3.33 -30.68
CA GLY A 161 -19.62 -3.61 -32.08
C GLY A 161 -18.35 -2.95 -32.61
N ALA A 162 -17.58 -2.24 -31.79
CA ALA A 162 -16.24 -1.80 -32.17
C ALA A 162 -15.31 -3.00 -32.42
N ARG A 163 -14.69 -3.05 -33.62
CA ARG A 163 -13.71 -4.08 -33.98
C ARG A 163 -12.28 -3.68 -33.69
N GLU A 164 -12.08 -2.50 -33.11
CA GLU A 164 -10.77 -1.92 -32.84
C GLU A 164 -10.51 -1.91 -31.34
N ILE A 165 -9.35 -2.42 -30.94
CA ILE A 165 -8.87 -2.38 -29.57
C ILE A 165 -7.64 -1.49 -29.56
N PHE A 166 -7.70 -0.39 -28.82
CA PHE A 166 -6.54 0.44 -28.54
C PHE A 166 -5.98 0.09 -27.16
N TYR A 167 -4.69 -0.28 -27.11
CA TYR A 167 -3.97 -0.49 -25.88
C TYR A 167 -2.93 0.61 -25.69
N ALA A 168 -3.04 1.37 -24.59
CA ALA A 168 -2.04 2.31 -24.15
C ALA A 168 -1.45 1.81 -22.83
N GLY A 169 -0.25 1.27 -22.89
CA GLY A 169 0.52 0.83 -21.73
C GLY A 169 1.96 1.31 -21.82
N GLY A 170 2.60 1.57 -20.69
CA GLY A 170 4.01 1.93 -20.57
C GLY A 170 4.62 1.34 -19.30
#